data_e794766100ac8aabd65baac8b92f158c
#
_entry.id   e794766100ac8aabd65baac8b92f158c
#
_cell.length_a   1.000
_cell.length_b   1.000
_cell.length_c   1.000
_cell.angle_alpha   90.00
_cell.angle_beta   90.00
_cell.angle_gamma   90.00
#
_symmetry.space_group_name_H-M   'P 1'
#
loop_
_entity.id
_entity.type
_entity.pdbx_description
1 polymer ?
#
loop_
_entity_poly.entity_id
_entity_poly.type
_entity_poly.pdbx_seq_one_letter_code
_entity_poly.pdbx_strand_id
1 'polypeptide(L)'
;GVFTRRPETLTNDFFVNLLDMSTKWQKSASAEGVLEGRDRKTGEIKWSVELASYKEGFSATSAPLVVGDLAIIGIAGGEYGVRGFFDAYDVKTGARAWRHYTIPGEGEPGVETWAGDSWKRGGSPAWTQGAYDAETDTLFWATGNPSPDWNGDDRAGDNLYSDSLL
;
A
#
# COMPACT_ATOMS: atom_id res chain seq x y z
N GLY A 1 9.69 -19.98 12.21
CA GLY A 1 8.43 -20.47 11.68
C GLY A 1 7.40 -19.37 11.76
N VAL A 2 6.93 -18.86 10.64
CA VAL A 2 5.86 -17.88 10.59
C VAL A 2 4.56 -18.61 10.91
N PHE A 3 4.01 -18.38 12.08
CA PHE A 3 2.68 -18.86 12.42
C PHE A 3 1.65 -17.96 11.76
N THR A 4 1.20 -18.30 10.57
CA THR A 4 -0.06 -17.82 10.05
C THR A 4 -1.18 -18.62 10.75
N ARG A 5 -1.69 -18.15 11.90
CA ARG A 5 -3.04 -18.51 12.31
C ARG A 5 -3.97 -17.96 11.22
N ARG A 6 -4.53 -18.87 10.42
CA ARG A 6 -5.64 -18.54 9.54
C ARG A 6 -6.80 -18.11 10.42
N PRO A 7 -7.38 -16.90 10.25
CA PRO A 7 -8.65 -16.60 10.88
C PRO A 7 -9.65 -17.67 10.44
N GLU A 8 -10.37 -18.29 11.38
CA GLU A 8 -11.35 -19.34 11.10
C GLU A 8 -12.52 -18.86 10.20
N THR A 9 -12.62 -17.55 9.99
CA THR A 9 -13.66 -16.89 9.21
C THR A 9 -13.34 -16.71 7.73
N LEU A 10 -12.08 -16.84 7.30
CA LEU A 10 -11.76 -16.91 5.88
C LEU A 10 -12.06 -18.34 5.43
N THR A 11 -13.30 -18.57 4.98
CA THR A 11 -13.62 -19.80 4.27
C THR A 11 -12.57 -19.99 3.20
N ASN A 12 -12.01 -21.20 3.13
CA ASN A 12 -10.91 -21.58 2.22
C ASN A 12 -11.17 -21.30 0.73
N ASP A 13 -12.20 -20.55 0.39
CA ASP A 13 -12.71 -20.35 -0.95
C ASP A 13 -12.35 -18.96 -1.54
N PHE A 14 -11.82 -18.03 -0.74
CA PHE A 14 -11.40 -16.71 -1.21
C PHE A 14 -9.88 -16.58 -1.27
N PHE A 15 -9.40 -16.10 -2.38
CA PHE A 15 -8.01 -15.74 -2.63
C PHE A 15 -7.95 -14.26 -3.06
N VAL A 16 -7.18 -13.47 -2.32
CA VAL A 16 -6.90 -12.08 -2.68
C VAL A 16 -5.54 -12.04 -3.37
N ASN A 17 -5.50 -11.53 -4.56
CA ASN A 17 -4.28 -11.45 -5.35
C ASN A 17 -4.16 -10.09 -6.03
N LEU A 18 -2.93 -9.61 -6.16
CA LEU A 18 -2.59 -8.58 -7.13
C LEU A 18 -2.71 -9.17 -8.53
N LEU A 19 -3.45 -8.52 -9.39
CA LEU A 19 -3.43 -8.86 -10.80
C LEU A 19 -1.99 -8.83 -11.29
N ASP A 20 -1.62 -9.99 -11.82
CA ASP A 20 -0.37 -10.32 -12.44
C ASP A 20 0.37 -9.12 -13.08
N MET A 21 1.05 -8.37 -12.22
CA MET A 21 1.95 -7.30 -12.66
C MET A 21 3.15 -7.87 -13.42
N SER A 22 3.49 -9.17 -13.20
CA SER A 22 4.67 -9.79 -13.81
C SER A 22 4.52 -10.00 -15.31
N THR A 23 3.32 -10.33 -15.80
CA THR A 23 3.07 -10.49 -17.24
C THR A 23 2.81 -9.19 -17.98
N LYS A 24 2.28 -8.17 -17.30
CA LYS A 24 2.08 -6.85 -17.90
C LYS A 24 3.35 -6.00 -17.85
N TRP A 25 4.18 -6.16 -16.84
CA TRP A 25 5.44 -5.42 -16.70
C TRP A 25 6.43 -5.72 -17.82
N GLN A 26 6.40 -6.94 -18.35
CA GLN A 26 7.25 -7.31 -19.49
C GLN A 26 6.77 -6.74 -20.83
N LYS A 27 5.57 -6.16 -20.91
CA LYS A 27 4.96 -5.71 -22.18
C LYS A 27 4.59 -4.23 -22.26
N SER A 28 4.48 -3.49 -21.17
CA SER A 28 4.25 -2.05 -21.17
C SER A 28 4.62 -1.43 -19.83
N ALA A 29 5.15 -0.20 -19.85
CA ALA A 29 5.53 0.57 -18.66
C ALA A 29 4.33 1.05 -17.82
N SER A 30 3.17 0.46 -17.93
CA SER A 30 1.94 0.84 -17.24
C SER A 30 1.42 -0.32 -16.39
N ALA A 31 1.98 -0.46 -15.20
CA ALA A 31 1.39 -1.36 -14.21
C ALA A 31 0.18 -0.66 -13.58
N GLU A 32 -1.01 -0.95 -14.07
CA GLU A 32 -2.25 -0.56 -13.38
C GLU A 32 -2.30 -1.31 -12.06
N GLY A 33 -2.15 -0.59 -10.93
CA GLY A 33 -2.27 -1.18 -9.60
C GLY A 33 -3.71 -1.58 -9.33
N VAL A 34 -4.06 -2.82 -9.62
CA VAL A 34 -5.40 -3.37 -9.39
C VAL A 34 -5.32 -4.48 -8.36
N LEU A 35 -6.20 -4.42 -7.36
CA LEU A 35 -6.43 -5.47 -6.38
C LEU A 35 -7.68 -6.24 -6.74
N GLU A 36 -7.61 -7.58 -6.74
CA GLU A 36 -8.73 -8.45 -7.06
C GLU A 36 -8.98 -9.50 -5.99
N GLY A 37 -10.26 -9.73 -5.68
CA GLY A 37 -10.71 -10.92 -4.99
C GLY A 37 -11.14 -12.00 -5.98
N ARG A 38 -10.55 -13.20 -5.87
CA ARG A 38 -10.82 -14.32 -6.77
C ARG A 38 -11.27 -15.55 -6.00
N ASP A 39 -12.20 -16.27 -6.59
CA ASP A 39 -12.56 -17.60 -6.11
C ASP A 39 -11.36 -18.55 -6.24
N ARG A 40 -10.98 -19.20 -5.14
CA ARG A 40 -9.78 -20.04 -5.09
C ARG A 40 -9.86 -21.29 -5.96
N LYS A 41 -11.06 -21.82 -6.20
CA LYS A 41 -11.26 -23.06 -6.94
C LYS A 41 -11.36 -22.81 -8.43
N THR A 42 -12.05 -21.73 -8.83
CA THR A 42 -12.35 -21.44 -10.22
C THR A 42 -11.48 -20.36 -10.84
N GLY A 43 -10.84 -19.50 -9.99
CA GLY A 43 -10.10 -18.32 -10.45
C GLY A 43 -11.01 -17.15 -10.86
N GLU A 44 -12.32 -17.30 -10.74
CA GLU A 44 -13.30 -16.27 -11.12
C GLU A 44 -13.10 -15.00 -10.29
N ILE A 45 -13.08 -13.84 -10.96
CA ILE A 45 -13.02 -12.54 -10.29
C ILE A 45 -14.37 -12.25 -9.64
N LYS A 46 -14.38 -12.05 -8.33
CA LYS A 46 -15.57 -11.68 -7.56
C LYS A 46 -15.70 -10.17 -7.42
N TRP A 47 -14.57 -9.49 -7.28
CA TRP A 47 -14.48 -8.04 -7.27
C TRP A 47 -13.10 -7.59 -7.76
N SER A 48 -13.01 -6.34 -8.21
CA SER A 48 -11.78 -5.71 -8.70
C SER A 48 -11.81 -4.23 -8.35
N VAL A 49 -10.71 -3.70 -7.81
CA VAL A 49 -10.58 -2.28 -7.43
C VAL A 49 -9.25 -1.72 -7.90
N GLU A 50 -9.25 -0.51 -8.45
CA GLU A 50 -8.07 0.27 -8.72
C GLU A 50 -7.61 0.95 -7.43
N LEU A 51 -6.36 0.71 -7.01
CA LEU A 51 -5.80 1.29 -5.79
C LEU A 51 -5.58 2.79 -5.93
N ALA A 52 -4.97 3.17 -7.05
CA ALA A 52 -4.73 4.55 -7.48
C ALA A 52 -4.33 4.57 -8.95
N SER A 53 -4.45 5.73 -9.60
CA SER A 53 -4.16 5.87 -11.02
C SER A 53 -2.67 5.74 -11.34
N TYR A 54 -2.30 4.76 -12.13
CA TYR A 54 -0.92 4.61 -12.63
C TYR A 54 -0.44 5.82 -13.44
N LYS A 55 -1.37 6.58 -14.07
CA LYS A 55 -1.06 7.80 -14.81
C LYS A 55 -0.54 8.92 -13.92
N GLU A 56 -0.82 8.84 -12.63
CA GLU A 56 -0.32 9.77 -11.61
C GLU A 56 0.97 9.27 -10.96
N GLY A 57 1.54 8.15 -11.43
CA GLY A 57 2.78 7.57 -10.93
C GLY A 57 2.61 6.48 -9.87
N PHE A 58 1.37 6.11 -9.52
CA PHE A 58 1.14 5.04 -8.57
C PHE A 58 1.31 3.66 -9.18
N SER A 59 1.81 2.74 -8.39
CA SER A 59 1.87 1.31 -8.72
C SER A 59 1.73 0.47 -7.43
N ALA A 60 1.63 -0.84 -7.56
CA ALA A 60 1.68 -1.75 -6.43
C ALA A 60 2.60 -2.93 -6.76
N THR A 61 3.51 -3.27 -5.86
CA THR A 61 4.61 -4.22 -6.10
C THR A 61 4.64 -5.38 -5.12
N SER A 62 3.84 -5.32 -4.05
CA SER A 62 3.80 -6.36 -3.02
C SER A 62 2.50 -7.16 -3.05
N ALA A 63 2.54 -8.36 -2.48
CA ALA A 63 1.33 -9.12 -2.22
C ALA A 63 0.54 -8.48 -1.07
N PRO A 64 -0.80 -8.50 -1.09
CA PRO A 64 -1.60 -8.02 0.03
C PRO A 64 -1.39 -8.89 1.27
N LEU A 65 -1.35 -8.24 2.44
CA LEU A 65 -1.37 -8.89 3.75
C LEU A 65 -2.83 -9.09 4.18
N VAL A 66 -3.21 -10.33 4.47
CA VAL A 66 -4.57 -10.61 4.93
C VAL A 66 -4.61 -10.71 6.45
N VAL A 67 -5.41 -9.85 7.08
CA VAL A 67 -5.62 -9.80 8.53
C VAL A 67 -7.14 -9.82 8.80
N GLY A 68 -7.63 -10.89 9.40
CA GLY A 68 -9.07 -11.05 9.56
C GLY A 68 -9.83 -11.02 8.23
N ASP A 69 -10.81 -10.14 8.13
CA ASP A 69 -11.60 -9.90 6.92
C ASP A 69 -11.01 -8.76 6.04
N LEU A 70 -9.79 -8.32 6.28
CA LEU A 70 -9.13 -7.24 5.55
C LEU A 70 -7.96 -7.73 4.71
N ALA A 71 -7.87 -7.24 3.48
CA ALA A 71 -6.69 -7.31 2.62
C ALA A 71 -5.99 -5.94 2.65
N ILE A 72 -4.78 -5.89 3.19
CA ILE A 72 -4.03 -4.65 3.39
C ILE A 72 -2.91 -4.60 2.36
N ILE A 73 -2.79 -3.49 1.64
CA ILE A 73 -1.80 -3.29 0.59
C ILE A 73 -1.32 -1.85 0.54
N GLY A 74 -0.01 -1.69 0.38
CA GLY A 74 0.60 -0.40 0.13
C GLY A 74 0.90 -0.15 -1.34
N ILE A 75 1.19 1.11 -1.65
CA ILE A 75 1.55 1.54 -3.00
C ILE A 75 3.04 1.82 -3.14
N ALA A 76 3.52 1.69 -4.37
CA ALA A 76 4.81 2.15 -4.85
C ALA A 76 4.64 3.41 -5.72
N GLY A 77 5.74 3.98 -6.22
CA GLY A 77 5.76 5.15 -7.09
C GLY A 77 6.36 6.40 -6.42
N GLY A 78 7.08 6.23 -5.31
CA GLY A 78 7.74 7.34 -4.63
C GLY A 78 8.59 8.19 -5.57
N GLU A 79 9.29 7.55 -6.52
CA GLU A 79 10.15 8.19 -7.52
C GLU A 79 9.39 9.18 -8.43
N TYR A 80 8.09 9.02 -8.55
CA TYR A 80 7.24 9.87 -9.38
C TYR A 80 6.55 10.99 -8.57
N GLY A 81 6.92 11.16 -7.30
CA GLY A 81 6.36 12.20 -6.45
C GLY A 81 4.88 11.97 -6.12
N VAL A 82 4.52 10.75 -5.75
CA VAL A 82 3.23 10.44 -5.15
C VAL A 82 3.29 10.64 -3.64
N ARG A 83 2.16 10.82 -2.98
CA ARG A 83 2.06 10.74 -1.52
C ARG A 83 1.79 9.29 -1.14
N GLY A 84 2.70 8.66 -0.39
CA GLY A 84 2.61 7.28 0.03
C GLY A 84 1.39 6.98 0.90
N PHE A 85 0.84 5.78 0.76
CA PHE A 85 -0.24 5.27 1.60
C PHE A 85 -0.29 3.75 1.57
N PHE A 86 -1.03 3.18 2.49
CA PHE A 86 -1.54 1.81 2.42
C PHE A 86 -3.01 1.77 2.80
N ASP A 87 -3.73 0.86 2.15
CA ASP A 87 -5.17 0.71 2.25
C ASP A 87 -5.55 -0.66 2.79
N ALA A 88 -6.68 -0.74 3.48
CA ALA A 88 -7.34 -2.00 3.78
C ALA A 88 -8.66 -2.12 3.02
N TYR A 89 -8.90 -3.29 2.47
CA TYR A 89 -10.11 -3.64 1.72
C TYR A 89 -10.79 -4.84 2.35
N ASP A 90 -12.11 -4.79 2.43
CA ASP A 90 -12.92 -5.94 2.83
C ASP A 90 -12.74 -7.08 1.82
N VAL A 91 -12.32 -8.26 2.27
CA VAL A 91 -11.97 -9.39 1.38
C VAL A 91 -13.18 -9.96 0.63
N LYS A 92 -14.40 -9.74 1.12
CA LYS A 92 -15.62 -10.28 0.51
C LYS A 92 -16.18 -9.36 -0.58
N THR A 93 -16.05 -8.06 -0.38
CA THR A 93 -16.70 -7.04 -1.23
C THR A 93 -15.74 -6.20 -2.05
N GLY A 94 -14.46 -6.14 -1.66
CA GLY A 94 -13.49 -5.21 -2.23
C GLY A 94 -13.70 -3.75 -1.82
N ALA A 95 -14.63 -3.47 -0.91
CA ALA A 95 -14.83 -2.11 -0.41
C ALA A 95 -13.64 -1.67 0.43
N ARG A 96 -13.13 -0.44 0.17
CA ARG A 96 -12.06 0.12 0.98
C ARG A 96 -12.59 0.44 2.39
N ALA A 97 -12.01 -0.20 3.40
CA ALA A 97 -12.35 0.03 4.80
C ALA A 97 -11.69 1.30 5.33
N TRP A 98 -10.40 1.47 5.05
CA TRP A 98 -9.64 2.66 5.45
C TRP A 98 -8.41 2.87 4.57
N ARG A 99 -7.87 4.10 4.63
CA ARG A 99 -6.57 4.51 4.07
C ARG A 99 -5.73 5.14 5.15
N HIS A 100 -4.46 4.78 5.20
CA HIS A 100 -3.46 5.47 6.02
C HIS A 100 -2.37 6.05 5.11
N TYR A 101 -2.17 7.38 5.20
CA TYR A 101 -1.08 8.05 4.50
C TYR A 101 0.21 7.93 5.31
N THR A 102 1.31 7.64 4.63
CA THR A 102 2.64 7.53 5.24
C THR A 102 3.29 8.89 5.52
N ILE A 103 2.77 9.93 4.89
CA ILE A 103 3.18 11.32 5.08
C ILE A 103 2.00 12.07 5.70
N PRO A 104 2.20 12.81 6.80
CA PRO A 104 1.13 13.60 7.41
C PRO A 104 0.59 14.67 6.45
N GLY A 105 -0.70 14.97 6.55
CA GLY A 105 -1.38 15.99 5.78
C GLY A 105 -1.51 17.29 6.55
N GLU A 106 -2.16 18.27 5.91
CA GLU A 106 -2.41 19.57 6.53
C GLU A 106 -3.14 19.42 7.88
N GLY A 107 -2.56 20.00 8.92
CA GLY A 107 -3.09 19.94 10.28
C GLY A 107 -2.79 18.66 11.06
N GLU A 108 -2.14 17.67 10.44
CA GLU A 108 -1.71 16.46 11.14
C GLU A 108 -0.31 16.66 11.78
N PRO A 109 -0.06 16.06 12.97
CA PRO A 109 1.27 16.13 13.59
C PRO A 109 2.35 15.56 12.68
N GLY A 110 3.47 16.28 12.54
CA GLY A 110 4.59 15.89 11.68
C GLY A 110 4.58 16.57 10.31
N VAL A 111 3.48 17.20 9.88
CA VAL A 111 3.46 17.96 8.61
C VAL A 111 4.44 19.12 8.59
N GLU A 112 4.72 19.70 9.75
CA GLU A 112 5.70 20.78 9.95
C GLU A 112 7.14 20.37 9.63
N THR A 113 7.40 19.08 9.52
CA THR A 113 8.72 18.53 9.11
C THR A 113 8.92 18.51 7.59
N TRP A 114 7.93 18.97 6.86
CA TRP A 114 7.93 19.08 5.40
C TRP A 114 7.88 20.55 5.00
N ALA A 115 8.80 20.99 4.12
CA ALA A 115 8.80 22.36 3.64
C ALA A 115 7.58 22.65 2.75
N GLY A 116 6.76 23.63 3.15
CA GLY A 116 5.61 24.09 2.37
C GLY A 116 4.68 22.94 1.96
N ASP A 117 4.46 22.79 0.68
CA ASP A 117 3.56 21.79 0.08
C ASP A 117 4.25 20.48 -0.31
N SER A 118 5.55 20.30 0.03
CA SER A 118 6.33 19.12 -0.39
C SER A 118 5.72 17.79 0.07
N TRP A 119 5.02 17.77 1.19
CA TRP A 119 4.30 16.61 1.72
C TRP A 119 3.27 16.02 0.72
N LYS A 120 2.69 16.84 -0.17
CA LYS A 120 1.69 16.40 -1.15
C LYS A 120 2.27 15.45 -2.19
N ARG A 121 3.58 15.51 -2.41
CA ARG A 121 4.33 14.73 -3.39
C ARG A 121 5.59 14.11 -2.80
N GLY A 122 5.59 13.93 -1.51
CA GLY A 122 6.78 13.62 -0.72
C GLY A 122 7.27 12.18 -0.81
N GLY A 123 6.71 11.31 -1.64
CA GLY A 123 7.15 9.93 -1.76
C GLY A 123 6.71 9.07 -0.57
N SER A 124 7.66 8.53 0.18
CA SER A 124 7.43 7.66 1.33
C SER A 124 6.50 6.47 1.04
N PRO A 125 6.71 5.72 -0.07
CA PRO A 125 5.79 4.67 -0.49
C PRO A 125 5.80 3.49 0.48
N ALA A 126 4.65 2.88 0.71
CA ALA A 126 4.48 1.65 1.49
C ALA A 126 4.61 0.41 0.59
N TRP A 127 5.64 0.34 -0.23
CA TRP A 127 5.79 -0.56 -1.37
C TRP A 127 6.16 -2.01 -1.01
N THR A 128 6.58 -2.26 0.22
CA THR A 128 6.84 -3.60 0.74
C THR A 128 5.63 -4.14 1.49
N GLN A 129 5.61 -5.44 1.73
CA GLN A 129 4.57 -6.05 2.55
C GLN A 129 4.80 -5.75 4.03
N GLY A 130 3.73 -5.40 4.75
CA GLY A 130 3.75 -5.24 6.20
C GLY A 130 3.75 -6.58 6.95
N ALA A 131 3.81 -6.50 8.27
CA ALA A 131 3.69 -7.63 9.19
C ALA A 131 2.60 -7.35 10.22
N TYR A 132 1.92 -8.40 10.68
CA TYR A 132 0.89 -8.29 11.70
C TYR A 132 1.19 -9.21 12.87
N ASP A 133 1.18 -8.65 14.06
CA ASP A 133 1.25 -9.38 15.32
C ASP A 133 -0.16 -9.59 15.89
N ALA A 134 -0.61 -10.84 15.87
CA ALA A 134 -1.93 -11.20 16.33
C ALA A 134 -2.08 -11.23 17.87
N GLU A 135 -0.97 -11.23 18.61
CA GLU A 135 -1.03 -11.21 20.08
C GLU A 135 -1.30 -9.80 20.61
N THR A 136 -0.73 -8.80 19.94
CA THR A 136 -0.87 -7.38 20.32
C THR A 136 -1.84 -6.62 19.45
N ASP A 137 -2.44 -7.27 18.44
CA ASP A 137 -3.30 -6.65 17.41
C ASP A 137 -2.61 -5.45 16.73
N THR A 138 -1.32 -5.62 16.42
CA THR A 138 -0.49 -4.54 15.90
C THR A 138 -0.03 -4.82 14.48
N LEU A 139 -0.25 -3.85 13.59
CA LEU A 139 0.24 -3.84 12.22
C LEU A 139 1.55 -3.05 12.15
N PHE A 140 2.59 -3.64 11.57
CA PHE A 140 3.87 -3.00 11.29
C PHE A 140 4.04 -2.79 9.80
N TRP A 141 4.34 -1.56 9.37
CA TRP A 141 4.55 -1.26 7.97
C TRP A 141 5.75 -0.35 7.75
N ALA A 142 6.69 -0.79 6.91
CA ALA A 142 7.84 0.03 6.54
C ALA A 142 7.47 1.02 5.44
N THR A 143 8.00 2.22 5.55
CA THR A 143 7.88 3.29 4.54
C THR A 143 9.20 3.46 3.80
N GLY A 144 9.12 3.83 2.54
CA GLY A 144 10.27 4.14 1.72
C GLY A 144 10.75 5.58 1.88
N ASN A 145 11.75 5.92 1.10
CA ASN A 145 12.41 7.21 1.08
C ASN A 145 11.49 8.37 0.65
N PRO A 146 11.82 9.60 1.05
CA PRO A 146 11.11 10.78 0.59
C PRO A 146 11.45 11.12 -0.87
N SER A 147 10.57 11.86 -1.54
CA SER A 147 10.74 12.35 -2.91
C SER A 147 10.99 13.86 -2.93
N PRO A 148 11.83 14.38 -3.84
CA PRO A 148 12.71 13.65 -4.79
C PRO A 148 13.81 12.86 -4.08
N ASP A 149 14.15 11.66 -4.59
CA ASP A 149 15.07 10.72 -3.91
C ASP A 149 16.45 11.33 -3.60
N TRP A 150 17.04 12.00 -4.57
CA TRP A 150 18.42 12.48 -4.51
C TRP A 150 18.56 13.97 -4.19
N ASN A 151 17.48 14.74 -4.28
CA ASN A 151 17.47 16.16 -3.98
C ASN A 151 16.56 16.49 -2.81
N GLY A 152 17.16 16.83 -1.68
CA GLY A 152 16.44 17.23 -0.48
C GLY A 152 16.11 18.72 -0.37
N ASP A 153 16.58 19.55 -1.31
CA ASP A 153 16.46 21.02 -1.21
C ASP A 153 15.00 21.48 -1.22
N ASP A 154 14.13 20.79 -1.98
CA ASP A 154 12.71 21.12 -2.10
C ASP A 154 11.85 20.61 -0.93
N ARG A 155 12.44 19.78 -0.06
CA ARG A 155 11.76 19.15 1.06
C ARG A 155 12.53 19.28 2.38
N ALA A 156 13.08 20.45 2.65
CA ALA A 156 13.84 20.69 3.86
C ALA A 156 13.05 20.29 5.12
N GLY A 157 13.73 19.66 6.09
CA GLY A 157 13.17 19.13 7.34
C GLY A 157 13.37 17.62 7.48
N ASP A 158 12.80 17.05 8.54
CA ASP A 158 12.98 15.64 8.91
C ASP A 158 12.15 14.68 8.05
N ASN A 159 11.18 15.19 7.31
CA ASN A 159 10.29 14.46 6.38
C ASN A 159 9.59 13.24 7.01
N LEU A 160 8.93 13.44 8.16
CA LEU A 160 8.16 12.38 8.83
C LEU A 160 6.96 11.93 7.96
N TYR A 161 6.66 10.65 7.79
CA TYR A 161 7.33 9.46 8.33
C TYR A 161 7.96 8.66 7.19
N SER A 162 8.87 9.28 6.43
CA SER A 162 9.68 8.55 5.47
C SER A 162 10.75 7.69 6.16
N ASP A 163 11.26 6.66 5.48
CA ASP A 163 12.30 5.74 5.99
C ASP A 163 12.03 5.23 7.42
N SER A 164 10.76 4.94 7.72
CA SER A 164 10.27 4.64 9.06
C SER A 164 9.57 3.30 9.14
N LEU A 165 9.32 2.85 10.35
CA LEU A 165 8.42 1.76 10.67
C LEU A 165 7.20 2.35 11.41
N LEU A 166 6.04 2.22 10.80
CA LEU A 166 4.76 2.62 11.34
C LEU A 166 4.12 1.47 12.09
#